data_0caff8183bc2d38830317bc8fae689de
#
_entry.id   0caff8183bc2d38830317bc8fae689de
#
_cell.length_a   1.000
_cell.length_b   1.000
_cell.length_c   1.000
_cell.angle_alpha   90.00
_cell.angle_beta   90.00
_cell.angle_gamma   90.00
#
_symmetry.space_group_name_H-M   'P 1'
#
loop_
_entity.id
_entity.type
_entity.pdbx_description
1 polymer ?
#
loop_
_entity_poly.entity_id
_entity_poly.type
_entity_poly.pdbx_seq_one_letter_code
_entity_poly.pdbx_strand_id
1 'polypeptide(L)'
;MTSGTGSAPRIDLHTHSTASDGTLSPTELVRAAAEAGLDVLAITDHDTTAGWGPAVDALPPGLRLIRGAELSCRWSGTQPAVPLHLLAYLFDPDHPDLAVELARVRAAREERGERIVALLRADGIDVNWPDILAGAGGGTVGRPHIAQALIRAGLVGSTREAFGPDWLGERYRLPKDDIDVFRAIRLVRAAGGVPVFAHPRATRRGRVVPDELIAELAAAGLAGLEADHEDHSPAEREHVRGLAAEWGLFVTGSSDFHGTHKTVQLGEFSTSVEAYERIVAEGVTEVASG
;
A
#
# COMPACT_ATOMS: atom_id res chain seq x y z
N MET A 1 40.66 6.22 16.39
CA MET A 1 39.78 6.46 15.25
C MET A 1 39.42 5.10 14.69
N THR A 2 38.35 4.50 15.20
CA THR A 2 37.81 3.25 14.67
C THR A 2 36.79 3.62 13.61
N SER A 3 37.15 3.48 12.34
CA SER A 3 36.21 3.50 11.22
C SER A 3 35.32 2.28 11.32
N GLY A 4 34.18 2.44 11.98
CA GLY A 4 33.10 1.44 11.92
C GLY A 4 32.60 1.39 10.48
N THR A 5 32.79 0.25 9.82
CA THR A 5 32.12 -0.10 8.57
C THR A 5 30.65 -0.41 8.93
N GLY A 6 29.88 0.63 9.24
CA GLY A 6 28.43 0.50 9.37
C GLY A 6 27.86 0.09 8.02
N SER A 7 27.12 -1.02 7.95
CA SER A 7 26.32 -1.35 6.79
C SER A 7 25.35 -0.21 6.48
N ALA A 8 25.05 0.03 5.18
CA ALA A 8 24.04 1.02 4.81
C ALA A 8 22.70 0.70 5.53
N PRO A 9 21.96 1.72 5.97
CA PRO A 9 20.68 1.53 6.63
C PRO A 9 19.72 0.71 5.77
N ARG A 10 19.00 -0.22 6.41
CA ARG A 10 17.96 -1.03 5.78
C ARG A 10 16.61 -0.33 5.95
N ILE A 11 16.00 0.06 4.84
CA ILE A 11 14.84 0.95 4.80
C ILE A 11 13.73 0.31 3.99
N ASP A 12 12.59 -0.02 4.62
CA ASP A 12 11.41 -0.60 3.96
C ASP A 12 10.22 0.35 4.12
N LEU A 13 9.79 0.95 3.01
CA LEU A 13 8.82 2.03 3.02
C LEU A 13 7.41 1.61 2.54
N HIS A 14 7.12 0.30 2.42
CA HIS A 14 5.80 -0.15 2.00
C HIS A 14 5.45 -1.45 2.72
N THR A 15 4.64 -1.34 3.79
CA THR A 15 4.21 -2.50 4.58
C THR A 15 2.79 -2.33 5.10
N HIS A 16 2.10 -3.45 5.29
CA HIS A 16 0.70 -3.50 5.71
C HIS A 16 0.53 -4.25 7.02
N SER A 17 -0.38 -3.75 7.85
CA SER A 17 -0.80 -4.35 9.11
C SER A 17 -2.26 -4.81 9.06
N THR A 18 -2.77 -5.34 10.18
CA THR A 18 -4.19 -5.66 10.34
C THR A 18 -5.10 -4.41 10.36
N ALA A 19 -4.54 -3.19 10.33
CA ALA A 19 -5.32 -1.98 10.08
C ALA A 19 -5.84 -1.92 8.64
N SER A 20 -5.28 -2.74 7.72
CA SER A 20 -5.84 -3.00 6.38
C SER A 20 -5.88 -4.50 6.10
N ASP A 21 -4.97 -5.05 5.35
CA ASP A 21 -5.00 -6.44 4.86
C ASP A 21 -3.69 -7.22 5.09
N GLY A 22 -2.83 -6.73 5.97
CA GLY A 22 -1.72 -7.50 6.53
C GLY A 22 -2.18 -8.48 7.61
N THR A 23 -1.29 -9.40 8.02
CA THR A 23 -1.60 -10.40 9.05
C THR A 23 -1.01 -10.09 10.42
N LEU A 24 -0.08 -9.15 10.51
CA LEU A 24 0.48 -8.68 11.77
C LEU A 24 -0.25 -7.42 12.24
N SER A 25 -0.55 -7.30 13.53
CA SER A 25 -0.99 -6.04 14.09
C SER A 25 0.10 -4.97 13.91
N PRO A 26 -0.24 -3.66 13.95
CA PRO A 26 0.77 -2.60 13.88
C PRO A 26 1.91 -2.77 14.90
N THR A 27 1.56 -3.19 16.11
CA THR A 27 2.51 -3.51 17.19
C THR A 27 3.45 -4.68 16.85
N GLU A 28 2.90 -5.76 16.28
CA GLU A 28 3.70 -6.91 15.86
C GLU A 28 4.57 -6.57 14.66
N LEU A 29 4.06 -5.76 13.72
CA LEU A 29 4.79 -5.35 12.53
C LEU A 29 6.07 -4.57 12.86
N VAL A 30 6.00 -3.58 13.77
CA VAL A 30 7.21 -2.82 14.16
C VAL A 30 8.23 -3.68 14.90
N ARG A 31 7.78 -4.67 15.69
CA ARG A 31 8.68 -5.63 16.35
C ARG A 31 9.35 -6.56 15.33
N ALA A 32 8.56 -7.11 14.41
CA ALA A 32 9.09 -7.95 13.33
C ALA A 32 10.09 -7.19 12.44
N ALA A 33 9.85 -5.91 12.18
CA ALA A 33 10.78 -5.06 11.44
C ALA A 33 12.14 -4.88 12.16
N ALA A 34 12.10 -4.64 13.48
CA ALA A 34 13.32 -4.57 14.29
C ALA A 34 14.07 -5.92 14.34
N GLU A 35 13.34 -7.03 14.50
CA GLU A 35 13.90 -8.39 14.47
C GLU A 35 14.51 -8.73 13.10
N ALA A 36 13.92 -8.22 12.01
CA ALA A 36 14.48 -8.34 10.66
C ALA A 36 15.70 -7.44 10.45
N GLY A 37 16.07 -6.58 11.40
CA GLY A 37 17.21 -5.68 11.35
C GLY A 37 16.97 -4.48 10.43
N LEU A 38 15.75 -3.96 10.36
CA LEU A 38 15.46 -2.71 9.69
C LEU A 38 15.84 -1.51 10.57
N ASP A 39 16.34 -0.45 9.96
CA ASP A 39 16.61 0.84 10.59
C ASP A 39 15.43 1.80 10.43
N VAL A 40 14.68 1.64 9.32
CA VAL A 40 13.48 2.43 9.01
C VAL A 40 12.39 1.54 8.44
N LEU A 41 11.18 1.70 8.96
CA LEU A 41 9.96 1.09 8.44
C LEU A 41 8.96 2.19 8.08
N ALA A 42 8.16 2.02 7.02
CA ALA A 42 6.92 2.75 6.87
C ALA A 42 5.72 1.81 7.06
N ILE A 43 4.72 2.26 7.82
CA ILE A 43 3.40 1.63 7.86
C ILE A 43 2.51 2.37 6.86
N THR A 44 1.98 1.64 5.87
CA THR A 44 1.28 2.21 4.71
C THR A 44 -0.05 1.50 4.43
N ASP A 45 -0.81 1.22 5.47
CA ASP A 45 -2.10 0.54 5.39
C ASP A 45 -3.05 1.20 4.38
N HIS A 46 -3.83 0.39 3.67
CA HIS A 46 -4.74 0.86 2.62
C HIS A 46 -5.79 1.85 3.13
N ASP A 47 -5.76 3.06 2.61
CA ASP A 47 -6.75 4.14 2.79
C ASP A 47 -7.01 4.52 4.26
N THR A 48 -6.06 4.23 5.18
CA THR A 48 -6.23 4.47 6.63
C THR A 48 -4.93 4.86 7.32
N THR A 49 -5.07 5.58 8.42
CA THR A 49 -3.99 5.95 9.35
C THR A 49 -4.14 5.23 10.71
N ALA A 50 -5.11 4.31 10.83
CA ALA A 50 -5.48 3.68 12.10
C ALA A 50 -4.33 2.88 12.75
N GLY A 51 -3.38 2.38 11.93
CA GLY A 51 -2.21 1.65 12.40
C GLY A 51 -1.12 2.53 13.04
N TRP A 52 -1.14 3.86 12.82
CA TRP A 52 -0.05 4.75 13.24
C TRP A 52 0.15 4.81 14.76
N GLY A 53 -0.92 5.08 15.52
CA GLY A 53 -0.85 5.18 16.99
C GLY A 53 -0.29 3.91 17.62
N PRO A 54 -0.92 2.73 17.41
CA PRO A 54 -0.43 1.47 17.96
C PRO A 54 1.01 1.10 17.53
N ALA A 55 1.43 1.49 16.30
CA ALA A 55 2.80 1.27 15.85
C ALA A 55 3.80 2.17 16.57
N VAL A 56 3.48 3.46 16.75
CA VAL A 56 4.31 4.43 17.48
C VAL A 56 4.44 4.02 18.95
N ASP A 57 3.34 3.65 19.61
CA ASP A 57 3.32 3.26 21.02
C ASP A 57 4.18 2.00 21.31
N ALA A 58 4.39 1.16 20.31
CA ALA A 58 5.14 -0.09 20.43
C ALA A 58 6.50 -0.06 19.74
N LEU A 59 6.96 1.10 19.30
CA LEU A 59 8.16 1.24 18.46
C LEU A 59 9.43 0.82 19.22
N PRO A 60 10.15 -0.22 18.75
CA PRO A 60 11.37 -0.68 19.43
C PRO A 60 12.51 0.34 19.33
N PRO A 61 13.40 0.41 20.35
CA PRO A 61 14.58 1.25 20.32
C PRO A 61 15.43 1.02 19.06
N GLY A 62 15.83 2.11 18.42
CA GLY A 62 16.68 2.08 17.23
C GLY A 62 15.92 1.95 15.89
N LEU A 63 14.64 1.57 15.91
CA LEU A 63 13.80 1.60 14.71
C LEU A 63 13.16 2.98 14.56
N ARG A 64 13.17 3.51 13.33
CA ARG A 64 12.45 4.73 12.94
C ARG A 64 11.20 4.36 12.15
N LEU A 65 10.10 5.06 12.38
CA LEU A 65 8.82 4.82 11.72
C LEU A 65 8.39 6.03 10.90
N ILE A 66 8.22 5.79 9.60
CA ILE A 66 7.52 6.69 8.67
C ILE A 66 6.02 6.38 8.74
N ARG A 67 5.22 7.37 9.05
CA ARG A 67 3.76 7.29 9.00
C ARG A 67 3.29 7.56 7.58
N GLY A 68 2.60 6.60 6.99
CA GLY A 68 2.10 6.68 5.62
C GLY A 68 0.79 5.94 5.42
N ALA A 69 0.28 5.99 4.21
CA ALA A 69 -0.87 5.21 3.75
C ALA A 69 -0.71 4.87 2.27
N GLU A 70 -1.25 3.75 1.84
CA GLU A 70 -1.38 3.41 0.42
C GLU A 70 -2.81 3.71 -0.04
N LEU A 71 -2.94 4.77 -0.85
CA LEU A 71 -4.23 5.25 -1.34
C LEU A 71 -4.68 4.44 -2.56
N SER A 72 -5.91 3.95 -2.52
CA SER A 72 -6.57 3.31 -3.67
C SER A 72 -6.96 4.36 -4.71
N CYS A 73 -6.30 4.32 -5.85
CA CYS A 73 -6.48 5.29 -6.92
C CYS A 73 -6.90 4.66 -8.25
N ARG A 74 -7.39 5.49 -9.17
CA ARG A 74 -7.65 5.12 -10.57
C ARG A 74 -7.18 6.22 -11.51
N TRP A 75 -6.78 5.79 -12.69
CA TRP A 75 -6.61 6.67 -13.85
C TRP A 75 -7.71 6.41 -14.88
N SER A 76 -8.45 7.45 -15.24
CA SER A 76 -9.64 7.36 -16.10
C SER A 76 -9.37 7.71 -17.58
N GLY A 77 -8.11 7.80 -18.00
CA GLY A 77 -7.73 8.08 -19.39
C GLY A 77 -8.06 6.96 -20.39
N THR A 78 -8.52 5.81 -19.88
CA THR A 78 -9.00 4.68 -20.70
C THR A 78 -10.28 4.09 -20.15
N GLN A 79 -10.99 3.30 -20.97
CA GLN A 79 -12.14 2.52 -20.53
C GLN A 79 -11.84 1.00 -20.69
N PRO A 80 -12.01 0.21 -19.63
CA PRO A 80 -12.22 0.62 -18.24
C PRO A 80 -11.01 1.39 -17.68
N ALA A 81 -11.22 2.16 -16.60
CA ALA A 81 -10.16 2.86 -15.89
C ALA A 81 -9.08 1.89 -15.38
N VAL A 82 -7.84 2.35 -15.27
CA VAL A 82 -6.74 1.57 -14.71
C VAL A 82 -6.65 1.82 -13.21
N PRO A 83 -6.84 0.79 -12.36
CA PRO A 83 -6.59 0.93 -10.93
C PRO A 83 -5.08 1.02 -10.67
N LEU A 84 -4.70 1.86 -9.74
CA LEU A 84 -3.32 2.02 -9.28
C LEU A 84 -3.29 2.40 -7.80
N HIS A 85 -2.12 2.37 -7.19
CA HIS A 85 -1.94 2.76 -5.81
C HIS A 85 -0.95 3.91 -5.68
N LEU A 86 -1.19 4.78 -4.70
CA LEU A 86 -0.34 5.92 -4.39
C LEU A 86 0.08 5.86 -2.93
N LEU A 87 1.35 5.67 -2.66
CA LEU A 87 1.90 5.83 -1.32
C LEU A 87 1.92 7.31 -0.95
N ALA A 88 1.45 7.61 0.23
CA ALA A 88 1.48 8.94 0.82
C ALA A 88 2.28 8.88 2.11
N TYR A 89 3.37 9.63 2.21
CA TYR A 89 4.22 9.63 3.40
C TYR A 89 4.13 10.96 4.15
N LEU A 90 4.23 10.91 5.46
CA LEU A 90 4.43 12.04 6.37
C LEU A 90 3.45 13.21 6.16
N PHE A 91 2.20 12.90 5.78
CA PHE A 91 1.13 13.89 5.62
C PHE A 91 0.43 14.18 6.96
N ASP A 92 -0.25 15.31 7.04
CA ASP A 92 -1.16 15.62 8.15
C ASP A 92 -2.43 14.75 8.06
N PRO A 93 -2.66 13.81 9.01
CA PRO A 93 -3.82 12.91 8.98
C PRO A 93 -5.14 13.65 9.22
N ASP A 94 -5.11 14.84 9.81
CA ASP A 94 -6.27 15.65 10.15
C ASP A 94 -6.60 16.67 9.06
N HIS A 95 -5.85 16.69 7.94
CA HIS A 95 -6.17 17.55 6.80
C HIS A 95 -7.58 17.24 6.28
N PRO A 96 -8.53 18.20 6.34
CA PRO A 96 -9.96 17.91 6.23
C PRO A 96 -10.35 17.24 4.91
N ASP A 97 -9.82 17.74 3.78
CA ASP A 97 -10.19 17.22 2.46
C ASP A 97 -9.64 15.80 2.23
N LEU A 98 -8.42 15.51 2.73
CA LEU A 98 -7.83 14.17 2.61
C LEU A 98 -8.56 13.18 3.54
N ALA A 99 -8.83 13.57 4.77
CA ALA A 99 -9.55 12.73 5.74
C ALA A 99 -10.97 12.35 5.24
N VAL A 100 -11.70 13.30 4.67
CA VAL A 100 -13.01 13.07 4.05
C VAL A 100 -12.91 12.10 2.87
N GLU A 101 -11.91 12.27 2.01
CA GLU A 101 -11.73 11.38 0.84
C GLU A 101 -11.34 9.95 1.25
N LEU A 102 -10.44 9.78 2.22
CA LEU A 102 -10.09 8.47 2.77
C LEU A 102 -11.30 7.78 3.40
N ALA A 103 -12.12 8.52 4.17
CA ALA A 103 -13.35 7.99 4.74
C ALA A 103 -14.34 7.54 3.66
N ARG A 104 -14.49 8.32 2.57
CA ARG A 104 -15.34 7.96 1.42
C ARG A 104 -14.88 6.67 0.76
N VAL A 105 -13.57 6.53 0.52
CA VAL A 105 -13.02 5.32 -0.11
C VAL A 105 -13.22 4.10 0.78
N ARG A 106 -12.99 4.21 2.08
CA ARG A 106 -13.24 3.09 3.02
C ARG A 106 -14.72 2.67 3.00
N ALA A 107 -15.65 3.61 3.07
CA ALA A 107 -17.09 3.31 2.98
C ALA A 107 -17.46 2.61 1.65
N ALA A 108 -16.93 3.10 0.52
CA ALA A 108 -17.13 2.48 -0.79
C ALA A 108 -16.53 1.06 -0.88
N ARG A 109 -15.40 0.79 -0.19
CA ARG A 109 -14.82 -0.55 -0.09
C ARG A 109 -15.70 -1.50 0.69
N GLU A 110 -16.24 -1.07 1.83
CA GLU A 110 -17.17 -1.85 2.66
C GLU A 110 -18.46 -2.19 1.87
N GLU A 111 -19.11 -1.18 1.30
CA GLU A 111 -20.31 -1.39 0.48
C GLU A 111 -20.06 -2.38 -0.68
N ARG A 112 -18.93 -2.22 -1.38
CA ARG A 112 -18.55 -3.15 -2.44
C ARG A 112 -18.31 -4.55 -1.91
N GLY A 113 -17.66 -4.71 -0.76
CA GLY A 113 -17.42 -5.98 -0.10
C GLY A 113 -18.71 -6.70 0.26
N GLU A 114 -19.65 -5.99 0.86
CA GLU A 114 -20.97 -6.51 1.21
C GLU A 114 -21.75 -6.98 -0.04
N ARG A 115 -21.71 -6.20 -1.13
CA ARG A 115 -22.33 -6.57 -2.41
C ARG A 115 -21.69 -7.80 -3.03
N ILE A 116 -20.35 -7.97 -2.95
CA ILE A 116 -19.67 -9.18 -3.42
C ILE A 116 -20.15 -10.39 -2.61
N VAL A 117 -20.22 -10.27 -1.29
CA VAL A 117 -20.71 -11.34 -0.41
C VAL A 117 -22.18 -11.68 -0.71
N ALA A 118 -23.02 -10.69 -0.98
CA ALA A 118 -24.40 -10.92 -1.40
C ALA A 118 -24.50 -11.73 -2.71
N LEU A 119 -23.63 -11.47 -3.69
CA LEU A 119 -23.54 -12.24 -4.94
C LEU A 119 -23.08 -13.68 -4.67
N LEU A 120 -22.06 -13.88 -3.85
CA LEU A 120 -21.58 -15.22 -3.44
C LEU A 120 -22.73 -16.02 -2.79
N ARG A 121 -23.48 -15.40 -1.87
CA ARG A 121 -24.62 -16.03 -1.21
C ARG A 121 -25.77 -16.37 -2.17
N ALA A 122 -26.03 -15.50 -3.14
CA ALA A 122 -27.03 -15.76 -4.18
C ALA A 122 -26.69 -17.00 -5.03
N ASP A 123 -25.40 -17.30 -5.18
CA ASP A 123 -24.89 -18.51 -5.85
C ASP A 123 -24.77 -19.73 -4.88
N GLY A 124 -25.31 -19.63 -3.66
CA GLY A 124 -25.33 -20.73 -2.68
C GLY A 124 -24.02 -20.89 -1.90
N ILE A 125 -23.10 -19.93 -1.96
CA ILE A 125 -21.82 -19.95 -1.23
C ILE A 125 -22.07 -19.43 0.18
N ASP A 126 -21.78 -20.25 1.19
CA ASP A 126 -22.00 -19.91 2.59
C ASP A 126 -20.86 -19.08 3.17
N VAL A 127 -20.93 -17.78 2.93
CA VAL A 127 -20.05 -16.75 3.52
C VAL A 127 -20.91 -15.63 4.10
N ASN A 128 -20.45 -15.02 5.20
CA ASN A 128 -21.21 -14.04 5.95
C ASN A 128 -20.44 -12.72 6.09
N TRP A 129 -21.06 -11.60 5.70
CA TRP A 129 -20.42 -10.27 5.76
C TRP A 129 -20.07 -9.83 7.19
N PRO A 130 -20.93 -9.97 8.22
CA PRO A 130 -20.55 -9.68 9.60
C PRO A 130 -19.32 -10.42 10.09
N ASP A 131 -19.13 -11.68 9.70
CA ASP A 131 -17.96 -12.48 10.10
C ASP A 131 -16.68 -11.98 9.41
N ILE A 132 -16.79 -11.50 8.17
CA ILE A 132 -15.68 -10.89 7.43
C ILE A 132 -15.28 -9.57 8.07
N LEU A 133 -16.24 -8.72 8.45
CA LEU A 133 -15.99 -7.47 9.17
C LEU A 133 -15.34 -7.72 10.54
N ALA A 134 -15.87 -8.69 11.30
CA ALA A 134 -15.28 -9.08 12.59
C ALA A 134 -13.84 -9.56 12.42
N GLY A 135 -13.56 -10.33 11.37
CA GLY A 135 -12.22 -10.83 11.04
C GLY A 135 -11.24 -9.74 10.61
N ALA A 136 -11.72 -8.59 10.13
CA ALA A 136 -10.90 -7.43 9.81
C ALA A 136 -10.55 -6.56 11.03
N GLY A 137 -11.10 -6.86 12.22
CA GLY A 137 -10.71 -6.20 13.48
C GLY A 137 -10.89 -4.68 13.51
N GLY A 138 -11.78 -4.12 12.68
CA GLY A 138 -11.97 -2.67 12.53
C GLY A 138 -11.03 -2.01 11.51
N GLY A 139 -10.19 -2.78 10.83
CA GLY A 139 -9.33 -2.31 9.75
C GLY A 139 -10.09 -2.05 8.44
N THR A 140 -9.37 -1.51 7.45
CA THR A 140 -9.94 -1.27 6.11
C THR A 140 -10.23 -2.59 5.40
N VAL A 141 -11.51 -2.87 5.17
CA VAL A 141 -11.95 -4.14 4.55
C VAL A 141 -11.78 -4.11 3.03
N GLY A 142 -11.34 -5.23 2.47
CA GLY A 142 -11.15 -5.42 1.04
C GLY A 142 -11.39 -6.85 0.58
N ARG A 143 -11.22 -7.09 -0.72
CA ARG A 143 -11.31 -8.44 -1.30
C ARG A 143 -10.35 -9.48 -0.66
N PRO A 144 -9.15 -9.12 -0.14
CA PRO A 144 -8.32 -10.06 0.60
C PRO A 144 -9.05 -10.70 1.79
N HIS A 145 -9.85 -9.94 2.53
CA HIS A 145 -10.64 -10.47 3.65
C HIS A 145 -11.72 -11.47 3.19
N ILE A 146 -12.35 -11.21 2.03
CA ILE A 146 -13.31 -12.16 1.41
C ILE A 146 -12.55 -13.42 0.96
N ALA A 147 -11.37 -13.28 0.35
CA ALA A 147 -10.54 -14.41 -0.04
C ALA A 147 -10.19 -15.29 1.17
N GLN A 148 -9.82 -14.70 2.30
CA GLN A 148 -9.56 -15.43 3.54
C GLN A 148 -10.81 -16.13 4.08
N ALA A 149 -12.00 -15.55 3.95
CA ALA A 149 -13.25 -16.21 4.32
C ALA A 149 -13.53 -17.43 3.43
N LEU A 150 -13.29 -17.33 2.11
CA LEU A 150 -13.41 -18.46 1.19
C LEU A 150 -12.42 -19.59 1.51
N ILE A 151 -11.18 -19.25 1.88
CA ILE A 151 -10.17 -20.22 2.30
C ILE A 151 -10.58 -20.91 3.60
N ARG A 152 -11.02 -20.16 4.62
CA ARG A 152 -11.50 -20.74 5.89
C ARG A 152 -12.73 -21.65 5.71
N ALA A 153 -13.58 -21.33 4.76
CA ALA A 153 -14.72 -22.17 4.40
C ALA A 153 -14.35 -23.42 3.57
N GLY A 154 -13.07 -23.60 3.21
CA GLY A 154 -12.59 -24.72 2.41
C GLY A 154 -13.04 -24.70 0.94
N LEU A 155 -13.49 -23.54 0.46
CA LEU A 155 -14.00 -23.37 -0.90
C LEU A 155 -12.87 -23.13 -1.92
N VAL A 156 -11.76 -22.60 -1.47
CA VAL A 156 -10.52 -22.40 -2.23
C VAL A 156 -9.31 -22.75 -1.36
N GLY A 157 -8.24 -23.21 -1.97
CA GLY A 157 -7.02 -23.64 -1.26
C GLY A 157 -6.00 -22.53 -1.04
N SER A 158 -6.14 -21.38 -1.71
CA SER A 158 -5.15 -20.30 -1.65
C SER A 158 -5.75 -18.95 -2.05
N THR A 159 -5.07 -17.87 -1.65
CA THR A 159 -5.37 -16.50 -2.10
C THR A 159 -5.30 -16.39 -3.63
N ARG A 160 -4.34 -17.05 -4.27
CA ARG A 160 -4.22 -17.09 -5.74
C ARG A 160 -5.48 -17.66 -6.39
N GLU A 161 -6.00 -18.77 -5.87
CA GLU A 161 -7.22 -19.38 -6.36
C GLU A 161 -8.44 -18.47 -6.12
N ALA A 162 -8.54 -17.87 -4.94
CA ALA A 162 -9.61 -16.93 -4.62
C ALA A 162 -9.66 -15.71 -5.56
N PHE A 163 -8.51 -15.27 -6.09
CA PHE A 163 -8.43 -14.20 -7.10
C PHE A 163 -8.47 -14.71 -8.54
N GLY A 164 -8.71 -16.00 -8.76
CA GLY A 164 -8.93 -16.59 -10.09
C GLY A 164 -10.24 -16.12 -10.75
N PRO A 165 -10.42 -16.43 -12.06
CA PRO A 165 -11.56 -15.95 -12.85
C PRO A 165 -12.91 -16.43 -12.31
N ASP A 166 -12.98 -17.64 -11.75
CA ASP A 166 -14.20 -18.25 -11.22
C ASP A 166 -14.66 -17.61 -9.89
N TRP A 167 -13.83 -16.77 -9.29
CA TRP A 167 -14.04 -16.14 -7.99
C TRP A 167 -13.91 -14.61 -8.07
N LEU A 168 -13.17 -14.01 -7.14
CA LEU A 168 -13.01 -12.56 -6.97
C LEU A 168 -12.27 -11.86 -8.11
N GLY A 169 -11.59 -12.63 -9.00
CA GLY A 169 -10.87 -12.10 -10.15
C GLY A 169 -11.79 -11.54 -11.24
N GLU A 170 -12.83 -12.32 -11.63
CA GLU A 170 -13.78 -11.95 -12.69
C GLU A 170 -15.23 -12.08 -12.28
N ARG A 171 -15.69 -13.30 -11.92
CA ARG A 171 -17.10 -13.61 -11.66
C ARG A 171 -17.76 -12.70 -10.63
N TYR A 172 -17.07 -12.40 -9.53
CA TYR A 172 -17.57 -11.55 -8.45
C TYR A 172 -16.84 -10.20 -8.40
N ARG A 173 -16.27 -9.76 -9.52
CA ARG A 173 -15.59 -8.49 -9.62
C ARG A 173 -16.58 -7.35 -9.82
N LEU A 174 -16.69 -6.47 -8.82
CA LEU A 174 -17.45 -5.24 -8.92
C LEU A 174 -16.53 -4.03 -9.16
N PRO A 175 -17.03 -2.98 -9.83
CA PRO A 175 -16.30 -1.73 -10.01
C PRO A 175 -15.83 -1.15 -8.67
N LYS A 176 -14.70 -0.47 -8.71
CA LYS A 176 -14.15 0.28 -7.59
C LYS A 176 -14.50 1.76 -7.71
N ASP A 177 -14.77 2.42 -6.59
CA ASP A 177 -14.90 3.87 -6.50
C ASP A 177 -13.64 4.45 -5.83
N ASP A 178 -12.51 4.23 -6.48
CA ASP A 178 -11.21 4.70 -6.03
C ASP A 178 -11.01 6.20 -6.37
N ILE A 179 -10.05 6.86 -5.73
CA ILE A 179 -9.74 8.28 -5.95
C ILE A 179 -9.13 8.48 -7.35
N ASP A 180 -9.48 9.54 -8.05
CA ASP A 180 -8.73 9.96 -9.25
C ASP A 180 -7.28 10.28 -8.84
N VAL A 181 -6.30 9.73 -9.56
CA VAL A 181 -4.88 9.81 -9.17
C VAL A 181 -4.37 11.25 -9.10
N PHE A 182 -4.79 12.13 -10.00
CA PHE A 182 -4.40 13.55 -9.96
C PHE A 182 -4.99 14.26 -8.75
N ARG A 183 -6.24 13.92 -8.39
CA ARG A 183 -6.87 14.40 -7.15
C ARG A 183 -6.12 13.89 -5.92
N ALA A 184 -5.76 12.60 -5.88
CA ALA A 184 -5.01 12.00 -4.77
C ALA A 184 -3.67 12.72 -4.55
N ILE A 185 -2.87 12.93 -5.60
CA ILE A 185 -1.60 13.67 -5.53
C ILE A 185 -1.81 15.07 -4.94
N ARG A 186 -2.79 15.82 -5.45
CA ARG A 186 -3.09 17.17 -4.93
C ARG A 186 -3.49 17.17 -3.46
N LEU A 187 -4.33 16.21 -3.04
CA LEU A 187 -4.75 16.08 -1.64
C LEU A 187 -3.59 15.74 -0.72
N VAL A 188 -2.73 14.79 -1.12
CA VAL A 188 -1.52 14.44 -0.35
C VAL A 188 -0.59 15.63 -0.23
N ARG A 189 -0.34 16.36 -1.32
CA ARG A 189 0.49 17.58 -1.29
C ARG A 189 -0.13 18.70 -0.45
N ALA A 190 -1.44 18.90 -0.53
CA ALA A 190 -2.15 19.87 0.31
C ALA A 190 -2.08 19.53 1.80
N ALA A 191 -2.08 18.24 2.14
CA ALA A 191 -1.84 17.73 3.48
C ALA A 191 -0.35 17.73 3.89
N GLY A 192 0.54 18.32 3.09
CA GLY A 192 1.98 18.39 3.33
C GLY A 192 2.71 17.05 3.18
N GLY A 193 2.10 16.07 2.54
CA GLY A 193 2.68 14.75 2.36
C GLY A 193 3.46 14.58 1.06
N VAL A 194 4.15 13.44 0.97
CA VAL A 194 5.02 13.06 -0.15
C VAL A 194 4.38 11.90 -0.93
N PRO A 195 3.80 12.15 -2.14
CA PRO A 195 3.17 11.11 -2.94
C PRO A 195 4.20 10.34 -3.78
N VAL A 196 4.14 9.01 -3.72
CA VAL A 196 4.98 8.08 -4.50
C VAL A 196 4.10 7.05 -5.19
N PHE A 197 4.30 6.81 -6.48
CA PHE A 197 3.52 5.83 -7.22
C PHE A 197 4.00 4.42 -6.88
N ALA A 198 3.14 3.64 -6.22
CA ALA A 198 3.42 2.27 -5.82
C ALA A 198 3.47 1.32 -7.02
N HIS A 199 4.48 0.46 -7.08
CA HIS A 199 4.65 -0.64 -8.07
C HIS A 199 4.08 -0.36 -9.49
N PRO A 200 4.49 0.74 -10.17
CA PRO A 200 3.83 1.27 -11.37
C PRO A 200 3.87 0.34 -12.59
N ARG A 201 4.72 -0.68 -12.59
CA ARG A 201 4.88 -1.65 -13.68
C ARG A 201 4.58 -3.09 -13.25
N ALA A 202 3.77 -3.29 -12.21
CA ALA A 202 3.33 -4.61 -11.78
C ALA A 202 2.38 -5.26 -12.81
N THR A 203 2.89 -5.59 -13.99
CA THR A 203 2.12 -6.15 -15.12
C THR A 203 1.43 -7.47 -14.76
N ARG A 204 1.99 -8.21 -13.78
CA ARG A 204 1.39 -9.43 -13.23
C ARG A 204 0.06 -9.19 -12.52
N ARG A 205 -0.19 -7.96 -12.02
CA ARG A 205 -1.44 -7.56 -11.35
C ARG A 205 -2.52 -7.11 -12.35
N GLY A 206 -2.17 -6.91 -13.63
CA GLY A 206 -3.09 -6.49 -14.68
C GLY A 206 -2.58 -5.34 -15.52
N ARG A 207 -3.51 -4.47 -15.96
CA ARG A 207 -3.18 -3.33 -16.81
C ARG A 207 -2.39 -2.28 -16.04
N VAL A 208 -1.34 -1.78 -16.67
CA VAL A 208 -0.55 -0.64 -16.18
C VAL A 208 -0.86 0.62 -17.00
N VAL A 209 -0.55 1.77 -16.44
CA VAL A 209 -0.71 3.07 -17.12
C VAL A 209 0.39 3.29 -18.18
N PRO A 210 0.17 4.11 -19.22
CA PRO A 210 1.20 4.44 -20.20
C PRO A 210 2.32 5.29 -19.57
N ASP A 211 3.51 5.28 -20.18
CA ASP A 211 4.69 5.99 -19.67
C ASP A 211 4.48 7.51 -19.68
N GLU A 212 3.77 8.02 -20.69
CA GLU A 212 3.45 9.44 -20.83
C GLU A 212 2.68 9.99 -19.63
N LEU A 213 1.90 9.15 -18.96
CA LEU A 213 1.18 9.56 -17.74
C LEU A 213 2.14 9.94 -16.61
N ILE A 214 3.32 9.32 -16.54
CA ILE A 214 4.30 9.63 -15.47
C ILE A 214 4.71 11.10 -15.52
N ALA A 215 4.89 11.65 -16.72
CA ALA A 215 5.15 13.09 -16.93
C ALA A 215 4.04 13.98 -16.36
N GLU A 216 2.79 13.61 -16.65
CA GLU A 216 1.61 14.36 -16.18
C GLU A 216 1.49 14.27 -14.65
N LEU A 217 1.74 13.09 -14.06
CA LEU A 217 1.74 12.90 -12.60
C LEU A 217 2.87 13.68 -11.92
N ALA A 218 4.07 13.71 -12.51
CA ALA A 218 5.19 14.51 -12.04
C ALA A 218 4.83 16.01 -12.04
N ALA A 219 4.24 16.50 -13.13
CA ALA A 219 3.75 17.88 -13.24
C ALA A 219 2.62 18.20 -12.22
N ALA A 220 1.85 17.21 -11.81
CA ALA A 220 0.81 17.34 -10.78
C ALA A 220 1.36 17.29 -9.34
N GLY A 221 2.66 16.99 -9.16
CA GLY A 221 3.33 16.97 -7.86
C GLY A 221 3.73 15.59 -7.32
N LEU A 222 3.68 14.53 -8.16
CA LEU A 222 4.26 13.24 -7.78
C LEU A 222 5.75 13.43 -7.46
N ALA A 223 6.23 12.77 -6.39
CA ALA A 223 7.60 12.93 -5.91
C ALA A 223 8.53 11.77 -6.30
N GLY A 224 8.00 10.56 -6.39
CA GLY A 224 8.79 9.37 -6.64
C GLY A 224 8.03 8.22 -7.28
N LEU A 225 8.78 7.20 -7.68
CA LEU A 225 8.27 5.93 -8.20
C LEU A 225 8.88 4.78 -7.39
N GLU A 226 8.06 3.79 -7.04
CA GLU A 226 8.56 2.55 -6.44
C GLU A 226 9.07 1.62 -7.56
N ALA A 227 10.39 1.42 -7.63
CA ALA A 227 11.01 0.59 -8.66
C ALA A 227 11.32 -0.82 -8.16
N ASP A 228 11.94 -0.93 -6.98
CA ASP A 228 12.31 -2.22 -6.41
C ASP A 228 11.14 -2.83 -5.65
N HIS A 229 10.45 -3.74 -6.34
CA HIS A 229 9.26 -4.41 -5.83
C HIS A 229 9.22 -5.86 -6.34
N GLU A 230 8.58 -6.78 -5.57
CA GLU A 230 8.49 -8.21 -5.93
C GLU A 230 7.77 -8.46 -7.27
N ASP A 231 6.77 -7.66 -7.60
CA ASP A 231 5.98 -7.79 -8.84
C ASP A 231 6.64 -7.15 -10.07
N HIS A 232 7.80 -6.53 -9.91
CA HIS A 232 8.59 -6.03 -11.01
C HIS A 232 9.68 -7.02 -11.40
N SER A 233 9.74 -7.39 -12.67
CA SER A 233 10.91 -8.05 -13.26
C SER A 233 12.13 -7.11 -13.24
N PRO A 234 13.37 -7.61 -13.39
CA PRO A 234 14.55 -6.76 -13.50
C PRO A 234 14.44 -5.69 -14.59
N ALA A 235 13.84 -6.03 -15.74
CA ALA A 235 13.63 -5.07 -16.84
C ALA A 235 12.61 -3.99 -16.48
N GLU A 236 11.53 -4.34 -15.79
CA GLU A 236 10.54 -3.36 -15.31
C GLU A 236 11.12 -2.43 -14.24
N ARG A 237 11.96 -2.92 -13.34
CA ARG A 237 12.68 -2.08 -12.35
C ARG A 237 13.58 -1.06 -13.04
N GLU A 238 14.37 -1.50 -14.03
CA GLU A 238 15.23 -0.59 -14.79
C GLU A 238 14.43 0.43 -15.59
N HIS A 239 13.33 0.01 -16.20
CA HIS A 239 12.41 0.90 -16.89
C HIS A 239 11.83 1.99 -15.97
N VAL A 240 11.37 1.61 -14.76
CA VAL A 240 10.87 2.56 -13.75
C VAL A 240 11.95 3.55 -13.32
N ARG A 241 13.21 3.10 -13.15
CA ARG A 241 14.35 3.99 -12.85
C ARG A 241 14.60 4.98 -13.99
N GLY A 242 14.52 4.52 -15.25
CA GLY A 242 14.62 5.38 -16.42
C GLY A 242 13.57 6.49 -16.43
N LEU A 243 12.30 6.13 -16.18
CA LEU A 243 11.21 7.10 -16.09
C LEU A 243 11.42 8.09 -14.92
N ALA A 244 11.86 7.60 -13.76
CA ALA A 244 12.15 8.46 -12.61
C ALA A 244 13.25 9.48 -12.94
N ALA A 245 14.33 9.03 -13.57
CA ALA A 245 15.45 9.91 -13.98
C ALA A 245 15.00 10.95 -15.02
N GLU A 246 14.19 10.55 -16.01
CA GLU A 246 13.67 11.45 -17.05
C GLU A 246 12.84 12.61 -16.48
N TRP A 247 12.03 12.32 -15.44
CA TRP A 247 11.10 13.31 -14.87
C TRP A 247 11.55 13.87 -13.52
N GLY A 248 12.79 13.63 -13.09
CA GLY A 248 13.37 14.19 -11.85
C GLY A 248 12.73 13.65 -10.57
N LEU A 249 12.11 12.47 -10.65
CA LEU A 249 11.50 11.76 -9.52
C LEU A 249 12.57 10.95 -8.78
N PHE A 250 12.38 10.74 -7.46
CA PHE A 250 13.23 9.79 -6.75
C PHE A 250 12.68 8.36 -6.88
N VAL A 251 13.51 7.39 -6.52
CA VAL A 251 13.16 5.97 -6.59
C VAL A 251 13.10 5.38 -5.19
N THR A 252 12.03 4.63 -4.88
CA THR A 252 11.95 3.79 -3.69
C THR A 252 12.04 2.31 -4.04
N GLY A 253 12.34 1.50 -3.02
CA GLY A 253 12.26 0.06 -3.07
C GLY A 253 11.69 -0.44 -1.75
N SER A 254 10.73 -1.36 -1.78
CA SER A 254 10.01 -1.80 -0.61
C SER A 254 9.41 -3.19 -0.80
N SER A 255 9.16 -3.89 0.32
CA SER A 255 8.67 -5.25 0.29
C SER A 255 7.20 -5.39 -0.09
N ASP A 256 6.38 -4.38 0.21
CA ASP A 256 4.92 -4.50 0.18
C ASP A 256 4.46 -5.70 1.03
N PHE A 257 5.06 -5.82 2.24
CA PHE A 257 4.87 -6.92 3.16
C PHE A 257 3.43 -6.97 3.71
N HIS A 258 2.82 -8.17 3.64
CA HIS A 258 1.48 -8.43 4.16
C HIS A 258 1.45 -9.61 5.15
N GLY A 259 2.60 -9.94 5.75
CA GLY A 259 2.73 -11.13 6.60
C GLY A 259 2.56 -12.42 5.80
N THR A 260 1.78 -13.36 6.32
CA THR A 260 1.60 -14.68 5.69
C THR A 260 0.77 -14.64 4.39
N HIS A 261 0.20 -13.49 4.01
CA HIS A 261 -0.52 -13.34 2.74
C HIS A 261 0.39 -13.27 1.52
N LYS A 262 1.68 -12.94 1.73
CA LYS A 262 2.72 -12.91 0.71
C LYS A 262 3.96 -13.69 1.15
N THR A 263 4.84 -14.00 0.22
CA THR A 263 6.10 -14.71 0.49
C THR A 263 7.28 -13.77 0.72
N VAL A 264 7.17 -12.51 0.26
CA VAL A 264 8.19 -11.48 0.43
C VAL A 264 8.45 -11.20 1.91
N GLN A 265 9.70 -10.95 2.26
CA GLN A 265 10.12 -10.69 3.64
C GLN A 265 10.37 -9.19 3.87
N LEU A 266 10.23 -8.75 5.12
CA LEU A 266 10.57 -7.38 5.54
C LEU A 266 12.00 -7.05 5.14
N GLY A 267 12.18 -5.92 4.43
CA GLY A 267 13.48 -5.45 3.95
C GLY A 267 14.10 -6.29 2.84
N GLU A 268 13.34 -7.14 2.14
CA GLU A 268 13.83 -7.87 0.97
C GLU A 268 14.15 -6.91 -0.19
N PHE A 269 13.42 -5.81 -0.28
CA PHE A 269 13.74 -4.66 -1.10
C PHE A 269 13.92 -3.45 -0.20
N SER A 270 14.82 -2.53 -0.57
CA SER A 270 15.17 -1.41 0.30
C SER A 270 15.24 -0.10 -0.48
N THR A 271 14.82 0.97 0.16
CA THR A 271 14.94 2.34 -0.33
C THR A 271 16.34 2.90 -0.02
N SER A 272 16.89 3.73 -0.91
CA SER A 272 18.16 4.41 -0.65
C SER A 272 18.03 5.47 0.44
N VAL A 273 19.16 5.80 1.09
CA VAL A 273 19.21 6.86 2.10
C VAL A 273 18.80 8.20 1.52
N GLU A 274 19.23 8.50 0.29
CA GLU A 274 18.93 9.76 -0.40
C GLU A 274 17.42 9.92 -0.66
N ALA A 275 16.73 8.85 -1.08
CA ALA A 275 15.30 8.90 -1.29
C ALA A 275 14.54 9.04 0.04
N TYR A 276 14.99 8.34 1.09
CA TYR A 276 14.45 8.50 2.44
C TYR A 276 14.61 9.93 2.96
N GLU A 277 15.80 10.51 2.84
CA GLU A 277 16.08 11.88 3.28
C GLU A 277 15.22 12.91 2.52
N ARG A 278 14.96 12.71 1.22
CA ARG A 278 14.02 13.54 0.46
C ARG A 278 12.59 13.43 1.00
N ILE A 279 12.12 12.23 1.30
CA ILE A 279 10.78 12.03 1.91
C ILE A 279 10.69 12.77 3.25
N VAL A 280 11.71 12.66 4.10
CA VAL A 280 11.75 13.34 5.40
C VAL A 280 11.79 14.85 5.26
N ALA A 281 12.55 15.36 4.29
CA ALA A 281 12.68 16.80 4.04
C ALA A 281 11.42 17.44 3.46
N GLU A 282 10.60 16.69 2.70
CA GLU A 282 9.39 17.18 2.05
C GLU A 282 8.13 17.00 2.90
N GLY A 283 8.09 16.01 3.81
CA GLY A 283 6.93 15.70 4.63
C GLY A 283 6.78 16.62 5.85
N VAL A 284 5.53 16.85 6.30
CA VAL A 284 5.25 17.74 7.44
C VAL A 284 5.17 17.00 8.77
N THR A 285 4.91 15.70 8.77
CA THR A 285 4.83 14.89 9.98
C THR A 285 6.21 14.36 10.35
N GLU A 286 6.60 14.49 11.62
CA GLU A 286 7.90 14.00 12.09
C GLU A 286 8.02 12.48 12.00
N VAL A 287 9.25 12.00 11.74
CA VAL A 287 9.60 10.57 11.84
C VAL A 287 9.59 10.17 13.32
N ALA A 288 8.82 9.14 13.67
CA ALA A 288 8.84 8.63 15.02
C ALA A 288 10.10 7.79 15.27
N SER A 289 10.63 7.85 16.48
CA SER A 289 11.83 7.10 16.90
C SER A 289 11.52 6.34 18.19
N GLY A 290 11.91 5.07 18.25
CA GLY A 290 11.80 4.23 19.43
C GLY A 290 12.95 4.43 20.43
#